data_916b2d78bc9439583a500fd8b921ae08
#
_entry.id   916b2d78bc9439583a500fd8b921ae08
#
_cell.length_a   1.000
_cell.length_b   1.000
_cell.length_c   1.000
_cell.angle_alpha   90.00
_cell.angle_beta   90.00
_cell.angle_gamma   90.00
#
_symmetry.space_group_name_H-M   'P 1'
#
loop_
_entity.id
_entity.type
_entity.pdbx_description
1 polymer ?
#
loop_
_entity_poly.entity_id
_entity_poly.type
_entity_poly.pdbx_seq_one_letter_code
_entity_poly.pdbx_strand_id
1 'polypeptide(L)'
;NETIKGWYKDYIKTLLNHTNYYTGEKLMDSEAVFSWELSNEPRCTVDEFCKDDILYNWAKEMSAYVKSIDPYHMVSVGDEGFYNLGYQEAARQDLPSSAYSGYYGVDFDKLMTIDTVDFGTPHMYVDQWGFDLGDDDLEWIKRHAQTTSSADKPIIFEEFGLTDKTKRDAAYSDWLDIVTGDYY
;
A
#
# COMPACT_ATOMS: atom_id res chain seq x y z
N ASN A 1 15.80 11.65 -7.40
CA ASN A 1 16.15 12.66 -8.40
C ASN A 1 15.10 13.76 -8.42
N GLU A 2 15.51 15.02 -8.12
CA GLU A 2 14.59 16.15 -7.97
C GLU A 2 13.87 16.52 -9.29
N THR A 3 14.53 16.35 -10.43
CA THR A 3 13.92 16.62 -11.73
C THR A 3 12.72 15.65 -11.97
N ILE A 4 12.90 14.36 -11.68
CA ILE A 4 11.83 13.36 -11.85
C ILE A 4 10.69 13.63 -10.87
N LYS A 5 11.00 13.98 -9.62
CA LYS A 5 9.99 14.39 -8.65
C LYS A 5 9.21 15.63 -9.13
N GLY A 6 9.90 16.59 -9.73
CA GLY A 6 9.27 17.77 -10.33
C GLY A 6 8.26 17.39 -11.42
N TRP A 7 8.65 16.54 -12.36
CA TRP A 7 7.73 16.04 -13.40
C TRP A 7 6.53 15.28 -12.83
N TYR A 8 6.76 14.47 -11.79
CA TYR A 8 5.68 13.76 -11.14
C TYR A 8 4.71 14.72 -10.43
N LYS A 9 5.21 15.76 -9.77
CA LYS A 9 4.37 16.82 -9.18
C LYS A 9 3.58 17.60 -10.23
N ASP A 10 4.18 17.88 -11.39
CA ASP A 10 3.47 18.52 -12.50
C ASP A 10 2.36 17.62 -13.06
N TYR A 11 2.61 16.31 -13.13
CA TYR A 11 1.58 15.32 -13.51
C TYR A 11 0.43 15.31 -12.50
N ILE A 12 0.71 15.20 -11.20
CA ILE A 12 -0.30 15.25 -10.13
C ILE A 12 -1.14 16.52 -10.27
N LYS A 13 -0.48 17.69 -10.37
CA LYS A 13 -1.16 18.98 -10.51
C LYS A 13 -2.05 19.03 -11.76
N THR A 14 -1.58 18.51 -12.86
CA THR A 14 -2.35 18.45 -14.12
C THR A 14 -3.57 17.56 -13.99
N LEU A 15 -3.40 16.37 -13.38
CA LEU A 15 -4.48 15.41 -13.18
C LEU A 15 -5.57 15.98 -12.27
N LEU A 16 -5.21 16.46 -11.09
CA LEU A 16 -6.17 16.97 -10.11
C LEU A 16 -6.96 18.17 -10.64
N ASN A 17 -6.31 19.06 -11.40
CA ASN A 17 -6.94 20.22 -12.02
C ASN A 17 -7.61 19.93 -13.38
N HIS A 18 -7.54 18.68 -13.87
CA HIS A 18 -8.20 18.34 -15.11
C HIS A 18 -9.71 18.52 -15.02
N THR A 19 -10.26 19.33 -15.91
CA THR A 19 -11.71 19.53 -16.00
C THR A 19 -12.34 18.47 -16.89
N ASN A 20 -13.27 17.70 -16.34
CA ASN A 20 -14.02 16.71 -17.08
C ASN A 20 -14.83 17.40 -18.20
N TYR A 21 -14.64 16.95 -19.44
CA TYR A 21 -15.28 17.54 -20.61
C TYR A 21 -16.82 17.49 -20.53
N TYR A 22 -17.38 16.45 -19.96
CA TYR A 22 -18.82 16.24 -19.93
C TYR A 22 -19.52 16.94 -18.75
N THR A 23 -18.87 16.99 -17.59
CA THR A 23 -19.45 17.56 -16.37
C THR A 23 -19.03 19.01 -16.14
N GLY A 24 -17.91 19.44 -16.71
CA GLY A 24 -17.32 20.75 -16.44
C GLY A 24 -16.66 20.87 -15.07
N GLU A 25 -16.56 19.77 -14.32
CA GLU A 25 -16.03 19.70 -12.96
C GLU A 25 -14.56 19.27 -12.98
N LYS A 26 -13.75 19.81 -12.09
CA LYS A 26 -12.37 19.30 -11.91
C LYS A 26 -12.39 17.97 -11.19
N LEU A 27 -11.40 17.12 -11.46
CA LEU A 27 -11.29 15.83 -10.77
C LEU A 27 -11.14 15.98 -9.26
N MET A 28 -10.38 16.97 -8.79
CA MET A 28 -10.23 17.28 -7.36
C MET A 28 -11.50 17.79 -6.67
N ASP A 29 -12.53 18.19 -7.43
CA ASP A 29 -13.81 18.68 -6.92
C ASP A 29 -14.91 17.59 -7.04
N SER A 30 -14.60 16.43 -7.63
CA SER A 30 -15.57 15.39 -7.97
C SER A 30 -15.87 14.47 -6.80
N GLU A 31 -17.09 14.46 -6.30
CA GLU A 31 -17.56 13.53 -5.25
C GLU A 31 -17.51 12.03 -5.67
N ALA A 32 -17.30 11.75 -6.94
CA ALA A 32 -17.14 10.37 -7.44
C ALA A 32 -15.71 9.82 -7.24
N VAL A 33 -14.74 10.68 -6.96
CA VAL A 33 -13.37 10.27 -6.59
C VAL A 33 -13.34 9.92 -5.12
N PHE A 34 -12.87 8.72 -4.78
CA PHE A 34 -12.75 8.28 -3.39
C PHE A 34 -11.39 8.69 -2.81
N SER A 35 -10.33 8.43 -3.54
CA SER A 35 -8.96 8.68 -3.09
C SER A 35 -7.99 8.82 -4.27
N TRP A 36 -6.81 9.33 -3.97
CA TRP A 36 -5.67 9.39 -4.85
C TRP A 36 -4.60 8.39 -4.38
N GLU A 37 -4.15 7.54 -5.27
CA GLU A 37 -3.00 6.69 -5.02
C GLU A 37 -1.75 7.24 -5.68
N LEU A 38 -0.64 7.20 -4.94
CA LEU A 38 0.62 7.71 -5.46
C LEU A 38 1.19 6.84 -6.59
N SER A 39 1.14 5.53 -6.46
CA SER A 39 1.67 4.61 -7.47
C SER A 39 1.18 3.20 -7.22
N ASN A 40 1.04 2.39 -8.27
CA ASN A 40 0.84 0.96 -8.09
C ASN A 40 2.16 0.26 -7.78
N GLU A 41 2.21 -0.45 -6.66
CA GLU A 41 3.33 -1.29 -6.20
C GLU A 41 4.71 -0.62 -6.27
N PRO A 42 4.90 0.57 -5.67
CA PRO A 42 6.20 1.23 -5.71
C PRO A 42 7.24 0.45 -4.91
N ARG A 43 8.32 0.06 -5.56
CA ARG A 43 9.42 -0.72 -4.96
C ARG A 43 10.77 -0.05 -5.18
N CYS A 44 11.70 -0.34 -4.30
CA CYS A 44 13.10 0.02 -4.45
C CYS A 44 13.99 -1.17 -4.10
N THR A 45 14.52 -1.87 -5.10
CA THR A 45 15.25 -3.14 -4.94
C THR A 45 16.74 -3.07 -5.29
N VAL A 46 17.24 -1.91 -5.70
CA VAL A 46 18.64 -1.73 -6.07
C VAL A 46 19.42 -1.21 -4.87
N ASP A 47 20.18 -2.08 -4.21
CA ASP A 47 20.91 -1.82 -2.95
C ASP A 47 21.73 -0.52 -2.93
N GLU A 48 22.29 -0.10 -4.05
CA GLU A 48 23.07 1.12 -4.15
C GLU A 48 22.22 2.39 -3.99
N PHE A 49 20.97 2.37 -4.46
CA PHE A 49 20.08 3.53 -4.50
C PHE A 49 18.93 3.46 -3.48
N CYS A 50 18.63 2.28 -2.95
CA CYS A 50 17.50 2.03 -2.05
C CYS A 50 17.91 2.07 -0.58
N LYS A 51 18.65 3.10 -0.21
CA LYS A 51 19.07 3.38 1.17
C LYS A 51 18.20 4.49 1.79
N ASP A 52 18.29 4.62 3.10
CA ASP A 52 17.82 5.77 3.84
C ASP A 52 16.33 6.08 3.67
N ASP A 53 15.48 5.03 3.67
CA ASP A 53 14.02 5.22 3.62
C ASP A 53 13.53 5.97 2.36
N ILE A 54 14.14 5.72 1.23
CA ILE A 54 13.83 6.43 -0.02
C ILE A 54 12.34 6.39 -0.34
N LEU A 55 11.68 5.23 -0.24
CA LEU A 55 10.25 5.10 -0.52
C LEU A 55 9.41 5.86 0.51
N TYR A 56 9.72 5.72 1.79
CA TYR A 56 9.05 6.48 2.85
C TYR A 56 9.15 7.99 2.63
N ASN A 57 10.35 8.50 2.37
CA ASN A 57 10.57 9.92 2.14
C ASN A 57 9.86 10.42 0.88
N TRP A 58 9.83 9.60 -0.18
CA TRP A 58 9.09 9.91 -1.40
C TRP A 58 7.57 9.92 -1.15
N ALA A 59 7.03 8.91 -0.49
CA ALA A 59 5.62 8.83 -0.15
C ALA A 59 5.19 10.02 0.71
N LYS A 60 5.96 10.37 1.73
CA LYS A 60 5.72 11.53 2.59
C LYS A 60 5.71 12.84 1.82
N GLU A 61 6.66 13.04 0.91
CA GLU A 61 6.74 14.25 0.09
C GLU A 61 5.57 14.33 -0.90
N MET A 62 5.24 13.22 -1.58
CA MET A 62 4.22 13.22 -2.62
C MET A 62 2.81 13.25 -2.06
N SER A 63 2.52 12.55 -0.97
CA SER A 63 1.21 12.62 -0.30
C SER A 63 0.94 14.03 0.24
N ALA A 64 1.94 14.66 0.86
CA ALA A 64 1.84 16.05 1.30
C ALA A 64 1.61 17.02 0.12
N TYR A 65 2.23 16.75 -1.04
CA TYR A 65 2.01 17.55 -2.24
C TYR A 65 0.59 17.39 -2.78
N VAL A 66 0.05 16.17 -2.84
CA VAL A 66 -1.36 15.93 -3.19
C VAL A 66 -2.28 16.71 -2.25
N LYS A 67 -2.12 16.55 -0.94
CA LYS A 67 -2.92 17.26 0.08
C LYS A 67 -2.81 18.79 0.01
N SER A 68 -1.70 19.33 -0.50
CA SER A 68 -1.55 20.78 -0.70
C SER A 68 -2.41 21.32 -1.86
N ILE A 69 -2.86 20.46 -2.78
CA ILE A 69 -3.71 20.80 -3.91
C ILE A 69 -5.16 20.40 -3.63
N ASP A 70 -5.35 19.20 -3.11
CA ASP A 70 -6.63 18.60 -2.77
C ASP A 70 -6.62 18.15 -1.30
N PRO A 71 -7.10 19.00 -0.39
CA PRO A 71 -7.14 18.67 1.03
C PRO A 71 -8.33 17.80 1.43
N TYR A 72 -9.26 17.48 0.54
CA TYR A 72 -10.51 16.81 0.85
C TYR A 72 -10.46 15.30 0.60
N HIS A 73 -9.92 14.88 -0.55
CA HIS A 73 -9.85 13.45 -0.87
C HIS A 73 -8.75 12.74 -0.06
N MET A 74 -8.99 11.46 0.20
CA MET A 74 -8.02 10.61 0.85
C MET A 74 -6.82 10.34 -0.08
N VAL A 75 -5.68 10.00 0.52
CA VAL A 75 -4.45 9.64 -0.19
C VAL A 75 -3.90 8.35 0.36
N SER A 76 -3.53 7.43 -0.50
CA SER A 76 -2.79 6.22 -0.17
C SER A 76 -1.49 6.12 -0.97
N VAL A 77 -0.65 5.17 -0.63
CA VAL A 77 0.61 4.94 -1.34
C VAL A 77 0.43 4.03 -2.53
N GLY A 78 -0.43 3.02 -2.43
CA GLY A 78 -0.63 1.95 -3.41
C GLY A 78 0.46 0.90 -3.34
N ASP A 79 1.01 0.66 -2.14
CA ASP A 79 2.05 -0.33 -1.89
C ASP A 79 1.45 -1.68 -1.50
N GLU A 80 2.23 -2.75 -1.71
CA GLU A 80 1.78 -4.12 -1.43
C GLU A 80 1.70 -4.47 0.06
N GLY A 81 2.20 -3.60 0.93
CA GLY A 81 2.20 -3.84 2.36
C GLY A 81 3.42 -4.59 2.89
N PHE A 82 4.51 -4.69 2.14
CA PHE A 82 5.71 -5.38 2.62
C PHE A 82 6.30 -4.72 3.86
N TYR A 83 6.82 -5.56 4.76
CA TYR A 83 7.45 -5.15 6.01
C TYR A 83 8.97 -5.10 5.92
N ASN A 84 9.60 -4.36 6.82
CA ASN A 84 11.05 -4.29 6.95
C ASN A 84 11.52 -4.69 8.35
N LEU A 85 11.30 -5.95 8.71
CA LEU A 85 11.80 -6.52 9.98
C LEU A 85 13.31 -6.85 9.89
N GLY A 86 13.87 -6.91 8.68
CA GLY A 86 15.21 -7.45 8.41
C GLY A 86 15.24 -8.97 8.33
N TYR A 87 16.21 -9.50 7.58
CA TYR A 87 16.33 -10.94 7.29
C TYR A 87 16.40 -11.84 8.53
N GLN A 88 17.15 -11.41 9.55
CA GLN A 88 17.33 -12.21 10.76
C GLN A 88 16.05 -12.31 11.58
N GLU A 89 15.31 -11.23 11.68
CA GLU A 89 14.07 -11.18 12.43
C GLU A 89 12.95 -11.93 11.69
N ALA A 90 12.82 -11.77 10.39
CA ALA A 90 11.88 -12.53 9.57
C ALA A 90 12.13 -14.04 9.69
N ALA A 91 13.40 -14.48 9.59
CA ALA A 91 13.76 -15.87 9.76
C ALA A 91 13.51 -16.40 11.18
N ARG A 92 13.70 -15.58 12.22
CA ARG A 92 13.42 -15.95 13.62
C ARG A 92 11.94 -16.20 13.87
N GLN A 93 11.08 -15.48 13.15
CA GLN A 93 9.62 -15.61 13.24
C GLN A 93 9.06 -16.60 12.22
N ASP A 94 9.92 -17.29 11.43
CA ASP A 94 9.51 -18.20 10.35
C ASP A 94 8.60 -17.56 9.29
N LEU A 95 8.85 -16.28 9.00
CA LEU A 95 8.06 -15.51 8.05
C LEU A 95 8.70 -15.53 6.64
N PRO A 96 7.90 -15.47 5.55
CA PRO A 96 8.40 -15.38 4.18
C PRO A 96 9.34 -14.19 3.99
N SER A 97 10.62 -14.46 3.74
CA SER A 97 11.67 -13.44 3.79
C SER A 97 11.47 -12.32 2.77
N SER A 98 10.92 -12.61 1.58
CA SER A 98 10.68 -11.61 0.53
C SER A 98 9.70 -10.52 0.99
N ALA A 99 8.66 -10.90 1.73
CA ALA A 99 7.61 -9.99 2.17
C ALA A 99 7.95 -9.24 3.47
N TYR A 100 8.86 -9.79 4.30
CA TYR A 100 9.10 -9.26 5.65
C TYR A 100 10.52 -8.73 5.90
N SER A 101 11.46 -8.93 4.98
CA SER A 101 12.87 -8.57 5.22
C SER A 101 13.27 -7.15 4.81
N GLY A 102 12.38 -6.39 4.20
CA GLY A 102 12.70 -5.10 3.59
C GLY A 102 13.33 -5.20 2.20
N TYR A 103 13.34 -6.39 1.60
CA TYR A 103 13.95 -6.64 0.28
C TYR A 103 13.45 -5.70 -0.81
N TYR A 104 12.17 -5.36 -0.78
CA TYR A 104 11.55 -4.47 -1.77
C TYR A 104 11.66 -2.98 -1.44
N GLY A 105 12.33 -2.62 -0.34
CA GLY A 105 12.46 -1.23 0.10
C GLY A 105 11.16 -0.61 0.59
N VAL A 106 10.15 -1.44 0.84
CA VAL A 106 8.87 -1.06 1.47
C VAL A 106 8.96 -1.34 2.96
N ASP A 107 8.36 -0.48 3.75
CA ASP A 107 8.19 -0.63 5.20
C ASP A 107 6.78 -0.15 5.55
N PHE A 108 5.82 -1.07 5.53
CA PHE A 108 4.41 -0.74 5.74
C PHE A 108 4.14 -0.11 7.11
N ASP A 109 4.77 -0.62 8.17
CA ASP A 109 4.64 -0.03 9.52
C ASP A 109 5.03 1.45 9.48
N LYS A 110 6.12 1.75 8.79
CA LYS A 110 6.64 3.11 8.69
C LYS A 110 5.78 4.00 7.78
N LEU A 111 5.29 3.47 6.66
CA LEU A 111 4.39 4.20 5.76
C LEU A 111 3.10 4.63 6.48
N MET A 112 2.56 3.80 7.38
CA MET A 112 1.37 4.14 8.17
C MET A 112 1.62 5.26 9.19
N THR A 113 2.87 5.64 9.47
CA THR A 113 3.18 6.81 10.32
C THR A 113 3.11 8.16 9.58
N ILE A 114 2.88 8.17 8.27
CA ILE A 114 2.81 9.41 7.48
C ILE A 114 1.43 10.06 7.66
N ASP A 115 1.38 11.25 8.24
CA ASP A 115 0.12 11.97 8.53
C ASP A 115 -0.75 12.25 7.30
N THR A 116 -0.13 12.37 6.12
CA THR A 116 -0.81 12.67 4.84
C THR A 116 -1.19 11.42 4.03
N VAL A 117 -0.95 10.23 4.57
CA VAL A 117 -1.45 8.94 4.07
C VAL A 117 -2.64 8.56 4.93
N ASP A 118 -3.81 8.41 4.34
CA ASP A 118 -5.06 8.24 5.08
C ASP A 118 -5.41 6.78 5.36
N PHE A 119 -4.96 5.84 4.54
CA PHE A 119 -5.24 4.40 4.70
C PHE A 119 -4.16 3.53 4.08
N GLY A 120 -4.10 2.28 4.52
CA GLY A 120 -3.18 1.28 3.98
C GLY A 120 -3.80 0.48 2.83
N THR A 121 -2.96 0.06 1.88
CA THR A 121 -3.37 -0.61 0.64
C THR A 121 -2.62 -1.92 0.40
N PRO A 122 -2.59 -2.88 1.35
CA PRO A 122 -1.85 -4.11 1.12
C PRO A 122 -2.47 -4.93 0.00
N HIS A 123 -1.60 -5.61 -0.73
CA HIS A 123 -1.95 -6.65 -1.71
C HIS A 123 -1.70 -8.04 -1.13
N MET A 124 -2.15 -9.10 -1.81
CA MET A 124 -1.89 -10.46 -1.37
C MET A 124 -1.89 -11.45 -2.54
N TYR A 125 -0.70 -11.91 -2.92
CA TYR A 125 -0.50 -12.93 -3.96
C TYR A 125 0.27 -14.12 -3.38
N VAL A 126 -0.44 -14.96 -2.64
CA VAL A 126 0.07 -16.03 -1.76
C VAL A 126 1.14 -16.90 -2.42
N ASP A 127 0.80 -17.49 -3.57
CA ASP A 127 1.66 -18.42 -4.28
C ASP A 127 2.82 -17.75 -5.05
N GLN A 128 2.72 -16.44 -5.33
CA GLN A 128 3.79 -15.68 -5.96
C GLN A 128 4.83 -15.19 -4.95
N TRP A 129 4.42 -14.99 -3.69
CA TRP A 129 5.28 -14.51 -2.62
C TRP A 129 5.84 -15.61 -1.74
N GLY A 130 5.48 -16.88 -2.05
CA GLY A 130 5.95 -18.05 -1.31
C GLY A 130 5.32 -18.19 0.07
N PHE A 131 4.07 -17.73 0.22
CA PHE A 131 3.29 -17.92 1.43
C PHE A 131 2.69 -19.32 1.48
N ASP A 132 2.61 -19.89 2.66
CA ASP A 132 1.84 -21.09 2.93
C ASP A 132 0.37 -20.73 3.12
N LEU A 133 -0.49 -21.35 2.28
CA LEU A 133 -1.93 -21.09 2.28
C LEU A 133 -2.59 -21.63 3.56
N GLY A 134 -3.30 -20.78 4.26
CA GLY A 134 -3.98 -21.08 5.51
C GLY A 134 -3.21 -20.66 6.76
N ASP A 135 -1.93 -20.32 6.63
CA ASP A 135 -1.08 -19.84 7.73
C ASP A 135 -0.55 -18.43 7.45
N ASP A 136 0.35 -18.27 6.45
CA ASP A 136 1.01 -16.99 6.16
C ASP A 136 0.04 -15.93 5.61
N ASP A 137 -0.92 -16.32 4.79
CA ASP A 137 -1.93 -15.43 4.23
C ASP A 137 -2.88 -14.89 5.30
N LEU A 138 -3.30 -15.72 6.25
CA LEU A 138 -4.16 -15.29 7.35
C LEU A 138 -3.40 -14.40 8.34
N GLU A 139 -2.13 -14.69 8.60
CA GLU A 139 -1.26 -13.84 9.41
C GLU A 139 -1.01 -12.49 8.71
N TRP A 140 -0.83 -12.49 7.38
CA TRP A 140 -0.69 -11.28 6.57
C TRP A 140 -1.86 -10.32 6.77
N ILE A 141 -3.09 -10.81 6.63
CA ILE A 141 -4.30 -10.01 6.83
C ILE A 141 -4.36 -9.45 8.26
N LYS A 142 -4.16 -10.30 9.28
CA LYS A 142 -4.23 -9.89 10.68
C LYS A 142 -3.17 -8.85 11.04
N ARG A 143 -1.93 -9.04 10.58
CA ARG A 143 -0.83 -8.11 10.87
C ARG A 143 -1.09 -6.73 10.26
N HIS A 144 -1.58 -6.66 9.01
CA HIS A 144 -1.92 -5.39 8.37
C HIS A 144 -3.04 -4.67 9.12
N ALA A 145 -4.06 -5.39 9.53
CA ALA A 145 -5.12 -4.81 10.32
C ALA A 145 -4.63 -4.28 11.68
N GLN A 146 -3.70 -4.99 12.34
CA GLN A 146 -3.08 -4.51 13.59
C GLN A 146 -2.23 -3.26 13.38
N THR A 147 -1.42 -3.23 12.31
CA THR A 147 -0.59 -2.07 11.97
C THR A 147 -1.45 -0.84 11.72
N THR A 148 -2.47 -0.95 10.87
CA THR A 148 -3.35 0.18 10.54
C THR A 148 -4.21 0.61 11.72
N SER A 149 -4.75 -0.32 12.50
CA SER A 149 -5.46 -0.02 13.75
C SER A 149 -4.57 0.73 14.75
N SER A 150 -3.29 0.34 14.88
CA SER A 150 -2.33 1.03 15.76
C SER A 150 -2.00 2.44 15.27
N ALA A 151 -2.15 2.70 13.98
CA ALA A 151 -1.97 4.02 13.37
C ALA A 151 -3.27 4.85 13.31
N ASP A 152 -4.39 4.32 13.81
CA ASP A 152 -5.73 4.91 13.69
C ASP A 152 -6.13 5.19 12.23
N LYS A 153 -5.86 4.22 11.34
CA LYS A 153 -6.12 4.31 9.92
C LYS A 153 -6.91 3.10 9.42
N PRO A 154 -7.82 3.27 8.44
CA PRO A 154 -8.46 2.15 7.78
C PRO A 154 -7.50 1.40 6.86
N ILE A 155 -7.94 0.23 6.39
CA ILE A 155 -7.21 -0.63 5.48
C ILE A 155 -8.13 -1.09 4.34
N ILE A 156 -7.59 -1.17 3.13
CA ILE A 156 -8.27 -1.73 1.96
C ILE A 156 -7.33 -2.74 1.32
N PHE A 157 -7.74 -4.01 1.27
CA PHE A 157 -7.05 -5.01 0.46
C PHE A 157 -7.46 -4.81 -1.00
N GLU A 158 -6.63 -4.11 -1.77
CA GLU A 158 -6.97 -3.68 -3.13
C GLU A 158 -6.79 -4.79 -4.15
N GLU A 159 -5.76 -5.59 -3.94
CA GLU A 159 -5.43 -6.69 -4.84
C GLU A 159 -5.20 -7.97 -4.05
N PHE A 160 -5.77 -9.07 -4.52
CA PHE A 160 -5.47 -10.40 -4.00
C PHE A 160 -5.67 -11.46 -5.07
N GLY A 161 -4.93 -12.54 -4.96
CA GLY A 161 -5.04 -13.59 -5.96
C GLY A 161 -4.35 -14.90 -5.56
N LEU A 162 -4.84 -15.98 -6.18
CA LEU A 162 -4.26 -17.31 -6.10
C LEU A 162 -4.28 -17.92 -7.50
N THR A 163 -3.15 -18.44 -8.01
CA THR A 163 -3.07 -19.02 -9.35
C THR A 163 -3.78 -20.38 -9.43
N ASP A 164 -3.74 -21.16 -8.34
CA ASP A 164 -4.48 -22.43 -8.24
C ASP A 164 -5.99 -22.20 -8.10
N LYS A 165 -6.68 -22.28 -9.24
CA LYS A 165 -8.13 -22.07 -9.32
C LYS A 165 -8.94 -23.05 -8.47
N THR A 166 -8.39 -24.21 -8.15
CA THR A 166 -9.12 -25.25 -7.38
C THR A 166 -9.17 -24.90 -5.89
N LYS A 167 -8.31 -24.02 -5.41
CA LYS A 167 -8.24 -23.57 -4.02
C LYS A 167 -8.87 -22.21 -3.77
N ARG A 168 -9.16 -21.43 -4.84
CA ARG A 168 -9.60 -20.04 -4.72
C ARG A 168 -10.83 -19.85 -3.85
N ASP A 169 -11.88 -20.62 -4.09
CA ASP A 169 -13.16 -20.42 -3.39
C ASP A 169 -13.01 -20.61 -1.88
N ALA A 170 -12.25 -21.63 -1.47
CA ALA A 170 -11.98 -21.87 -0.04
C ALA A 170 -11.11 -20.75 0.55
N ALA A 171 -9.98 -20.42 -0.11
CA ALA A 171 -9.08 -19.36 0.37
C ALA A 171 -9.78 -18.00 0.47
N TYR A 172 -10.54 -17.62 -0.54
CA TYR A 172 -11.26 -16.34 -0.54
C TYR A 172 -12.36 -16.31 0.53
N SER A 173 -13.01 -17.43 0.82
CA SER A 173 -13.95 -17.53 1.94
C SER A 173 -13.24 -17.27 3.26
N ASP A 174 -12.11 -17.94 3.51
CA ASP A 174 -11.32 -17.78 4.74
C ASP A 174 -10.82 -16.32 4.92
N TRP A 175 -10.35 -15.69 3.83
CA TRP A 175 -9.90 -14.30 3.86
C TRP A 175 -11.05 -13.33 4.15
N LEU A 176 -12.21 -13.53 3.51
CA LEU A 176 -13.38 -12.70 3.74
C LEU A 176 -13.93 -12.87 5.17
N ASP A 177 -13.92 -14.09 5.71
CA ASP A 177 -14.36 -14.35 7.09
C ASP A 177 -13.51 -13.59 8.11
N ILE A 178 -12.18 -13.45 7.87
CA ILE A 178 -11.32 -12.64 8.73
C ILE A 178 -11.61 -11.14 8.56
N VAL A 179 -11.75 -10.67 7.32
CA VAL A 179 -11.96 -9.23 7.03
C VAL A 179 -13.34 -8.76 7.53
N THR A 180 -14.36 -9.61 7.47
CA THR A 180 -15.73 -9.28 7.88
C THR A 180 -16.10 -9.75 9.28
N GLY A 181 -15.26 -10.56 9.92
CA GLY A 181 -15.48 -11.07 11.28
C GLY A 181 -15.14 -10.05 12.36
N ASP A 182 -15.65 -10.31 13.59
CA ASP A 182 -15.40 -9.48 14.79
C ASP A 182 -13.97 -9.66 15.35
N TYR A 183 -12.96 -9.64 14.52
CA TYR A 183 -11.57 -9.81 14.94
C TYR A 183 -10.87 -8.49 15.33
N TYR A 184 -11.63 -7.40 15.46
CA TYR A 184 -11.12 -6.08 15.82
C TYR A 184 -11.85 -5.48 16.99
#